data_586410370d6f8c159f742ffbd0367cf1
#
_entry.id   586410370d6f8c159f742ffbd0367cf1
#
_cell.length_a   1.000
_cell.length_b   1.000
_cell.length_c   1.000
_cell.angle_alpha   90.00
_cell.angle_beta   90.00
_cell.angle_gamma   90.00
#
_symmetry.space_group_name_H-M   'P 1'
#
loop_
_entity.id
_entity.type
_entity.pdbx_description
1 polymer ?
#
loop_
_entity_poly.entity_id
_entity_poly.type
_entity_poly.pdbx_seq_one_letter_code
_entity_poly.pdbx_strand_id
1 'polypeptide(L)'
;MRKYLKLILLFLFAVFIFWFFGRNLNWREVSQSLQKANAFYLIAAVLIICLGYLLRAVRWQVLLEPITKSSLHELFATTTVGFAAIFLVGRMGEIVRPMWLPMRDHRVRPSAALVTLGVERLFDLASLICFFAINLIFFAVPPGREAEFGYIKLVGNLMLVGVAVGFIALVIYQRISHRVIARAEIVTDRKIIPSRIRGIFLSLLRQLSASLQILKDWREIFSVTFWTIALWLSIAIPTWFVLLAFDLPLSFSDSLFIMGWAAIGSLVPTPGGAAGAFHAVTAGGLIFLNVEPEQAAAVSIAMHLVYFMPALVFGLYYFVRGDISISRFKNLLTSENAVEEIESEVPNIKDIKVKKEIERDEESRLDFGSQSKIQNPESKIV
;
A
#
# COMPACT_ATOMS: atom_id res chain seq x y z
N MET A 1 -3.29 -28.62 -9.24
CA MET A 1 -3.93 -28.32 -10.54
C MET A 1 -4.85 -27.08 -10.52
N ARG A 2 -5.87 -26.98 -9.66
CA ARG A 2 -6.80 -25.82 -9.63
C ARG A 2 -6.13 -24.43 -9.42
N LYS A 3 -5.00 -24.37 -8.70
CA LYS A 3 -4.27 -23.11 -8.39
C LYS A 3 -3.56 -22.56 -9.64
N TYR A 4 -2.92 -23.43 -10.39
CA TYR A 4 -2.26 -23.04 -11.66
C TYR A 4 -3.29 -22.68 -12.75
N LEU A 5 -4.43 -23.34 -12.76
CA LEU A 5 -5.51 -23.02 -13.70
C LEU A 5 -6.00 -21.56 -13.53
N LYS A 6 -6.17 -21.09 -12.28
CA LYS A 6 -6.54 -19.68 -12.01
C LYS A 6 -5.49 -18.70 -12.51
N LEU A 7 -4.19 -18.98 -12.28
CA LEU A 7 -3.09 -18.13 -12.76
C LEU A 7 -3.03 -18.11 -14.29
N ILE A 8 -3.21 -19.27 -14.93
CA ILE A 8 -3.25 -19.39 -16.40
C ILE A 8 -4.44 -18.60 -16.95
N LEU A 9 -5.62 -18.70 -16.34
CA LEU A 9 -6.80 -17.96 -16.77
C LEU A 9 -6.60 -16.44 -16.63
N LEU A 10 -6.01 -15.98 -15.51
CA LEU A 10 -5.69 -14.57 -15.30
C LEU A 10 -4.65 -14.07 -16.32
N PHE A 11 -3.64 -14.87 -16.60
CA PHE A 11 -2.64 -14.56 -17.63
C PHE A 11 -3.26 -14.48 -19.02
N LEU A 12 -4.07 -15.48 -19.40
CA LEU A 12 -4.79 -15.47 -20.68
C LEU A 12 -5.74 -14.28 -20.78
N PHE A 13 -6.40 -13.91 -19.70
CA PHE A 13 -7.25 -12.72 -19.65
C PHE A 13 -6.44 -11.43 -19.84
N ALA A 14 -5.27 -11.32 -19.21
CA ALA A 14 -4.37 -10.18 -19.42
C ALA A 14 -3.89 -10.09 -20.88
N VAL A 15 -3.48 -11.23 -21.46
CA VAL A 15 -3.08 -11.32 -22.88
C VAL A 15 -4.25 -10.95 -23.80
N PHE A 16 -5.46 -11.42 -23.50
CA PHE A 16 -6.67 -11.08 -24.26
C PHE A 16 -6.95 -9.57 -24.22
N ILE A 17 -6.92 -8.93 -23.04
CA ILE A 17 -7.14 -7.48 -22.91
C ILE A 17 -6.06 -6.73 -23.69
N PHE A 18 -4.79 -7.12 -23.55
CA PHE A 18 -3.69 -6.47 -24.24
C PHE A 18 -3.81 -6.62 -25.78
N TRP A 19 -4.16 -7.82 -26.26
CA TRP A 19 -4.41 -8.07 -27.68
C TRP A 19 -5.63 -7.27 -28.18
N PHE A 20 -6.74 -7.28 -27.43
CA PHE A 20 -7.95 -6.54 -27.79
C PHE A 20 -7.69 -5.04 -27.85
N PHE A 21 -6.96 -4.49 -26.90
CA PHE A 21 -6.53 -3.10 -26.89
C PHE A 21 -5.59 -2.78 -28.06
N GLY A 22 -4.60 -3.63 -28.31
CA GLY A 22 -3.53 -3.38 -29.25
C GLY A 22 -3.83 -3.75 -30.72
N ARG A 23 -4.89 -4.52 -30.99
CA ARG A 23 -5.15 -5.10 -32.34
C ARG A 23 -5.40 -4.07 -33.43
N ASN A 24 -5.91 -2.89 -33.06
CA ASN A 24 -6.24 -1.81 -34.00
C ASN A 24 -5.20 -0.68 -33.99
N LEU A 25 -4.13 -0.80 -33.18
CA LEU A 25 -3.08 0.22 -33.06
C LEU A 25 -1.99 0.01 -34.12
N ASN A 26 -1.50 1.10 -34.66
CA ASN A 26 -0.28 1.12 -35.46
C ASN A 26 0.95 1.10 -34.56
N TRP A 27 1.46 -0.07 -34.26
CA TRP A 27 2.61 -0.25 -33.38
C TRP A 27 3.88 0.48 -33.81
N ARG A 28 4.00 0.77 -35.11
CA ARG A 28 5.11 1.59 -35.60
C ARG A 28 5.00 3.03 -35.08
N GLU A 29 3.81 3.61 -35.11
CA GLU A 29 3.56 4.97 -34.61
C GLU A 29 3.68 5.02 -33.09
N VAL A 30 3.19 4.01 -32.36
CA VAL A 30 3.40 3.86 -30.91
C VAL A 30 4.90 3.86 -30.58
N SER A 31 5.69 3.07 -31.31
CA SER A 31 7.15 3.01 -31.11
C SER A 31 7.83 4.34 -31.44
N GLN A 32 7.42 5.02 -32.49
CA GLN A 32 7.95 6.33 -32.84
C GLN A 32 7.63 7.39 -31.78
N SER A 33 6.41 7.37 -31.23
CA SER A 33 6.02 8.26 -30.12
C SER A 33 6.86 8.03 -28.88
N LEU A 34 7.12 6.77 -28.52
CA LEU A 34 8.00 6.41 -27.40
C LEU A 34 9.45 6.88 -27.61
N GLN A 35 9.98 6.76 -28.83
CA GLN A 35 11.35 7.18 -29.15
C GLN A 35 11.52 8.72 -29.15
N LYS A 36 10.46 9.46 -29.46
CA LYS A 36 10.47 10.92 -29.43
C LYS A 36 10.24 11.51 -28.04
N ALA A 37 9.81 10.70 -27.09
CA ALA A 37 9.51 11.16 -25.76
C ALA A 37 10.74 11.79 -25.07
N ASN A 38 10.54 12.93 -24.42
CA ASN A 38 11.61 13.66 -23.74
C ASN A 38 12.10 12.88 -22.49
N ALA A 39 13.31 12.35 -22.59
CA ALA A 39 13.92 11.53 -21.55
C ALA A 39 14.09 12.28 -20.22
N PHE A 40 14.30 13.60 -20.23
CA PHE A 40 14.45 14.40 -19.01
C PHE A 40 13.19 14.29 -18.11
N TYR A 41 12.00 14.50 -18.69
CA TYR A 41 10.75 14.37 -17.93
C TYR A 41 10.48 12.94 -17.47
N LEU A 42 10.83 11.93 -18.28
CA LEU A 42 10.66 10.52 -17.90
C LEU A 42 11.58 10.15 -16.72
N ILE A 43 12.85 10.56 -16.77
CA ILE A 43 13.80 10.32 -15.66
C ILE A 43 13.35 11.04 -14.40
N ALA A 44 12.94 12.32 -14.51
CA ALA A 44 12.42 13.06 -13.36
C ALA A 44 11.16 12.40 -12.77
N ALA A 45 10.25 11.89 -13.61
CA ALA A 45 9.10 11.13 -13.18
C ALA A 45 9.49 9.87 -12.41
N VAL A 46 10.44 9.08 -12.92
CA VAL A 46 10.96 7.88 -12.25
C VAL A 46 11.57 8.21 -10.88
N LEU A 47 12.37 9.27 -10.78
CA LEU A 47 12.99 9.69 -9.52
C LEU A 47 11.94 10.10 -8.47
N ILE A 48 10.89 10.82 -8.88
CA ILE A 48 9.80 11.18 -7.98
C ILE A 48 8.99 9.94 -7.56
N ILE A 49 8.78 8.97 -8.43
CA ILE A 49 8.14 7.68 -8.06
C ILE A 49 9.02 6.90 -7.08
N CYS A 50 10.34 6.90 -7.24
CA CYS A 50 11.26 6.30 -6.24
C CYS A 50 11.07 6.96 -4.86
N LEU A 51 10.99 8.30 -4.82
CA LEU A 51 10.65 9.03 -3.60
C LEU A 51 9.26 8.61 -3.08
N GLY A 52 8.28 8.42 -3.95
CA GLY A 52 6.95 7.94 -3.60
C GLY A 52 6.96 6.60 -2.87
N TYR A 53 7.82 5.65 -3.25
CA TYR A 53 8.00 4.39 -2.51
C TYR A 53 8.60 4.60 -1.12
N LEU A 54 9.50 5.56 -0.96
CA LEU A 54 10.01 5.95 0.35
C LEU A 54 8.91 6.59 1.21
N LEU A 55 8.12 7.50 0.65
CA LEU A 55 6.98 8.12 1.35
C LEU A 55 5.93 7.09 1.80
N ARG A 56 5.70 6.04 1.01
CA ARG A 56 4.85 4.90 1.42
C ARG A 56 5.39 4.20 2.66
N ALA A 57 6.70 3.98 2.72
CA ALA A 57 7.34 3.34 3.88
C ALA A 57 7.27 4.24 5.12
N VAL A 58 7.52 5.55 4.98
CA VAL A 58 7.39 6.53 6.07
C VAL A 58 5.96 6.58 6.59
N ARG A 59 4.98 6.69 5.70
CA ARG A 59 3.56 6.69 6.10
C ARG A 59 3.17 5.38 6.82
N TRP A 60 3.65 4.25 6.33
CA TRP A 60 3.38 2.97 6.98
C TRP A 60 4.03 2.89 8.36
N GLN A 61 5.22 3.49 8.54
CA GLN A 61 5.86 3.60 9.85
C GLN A 61 4.98 4.37 10.84
N VAL A 62 4.43 5.52 10.43
CA VAL A 62 3.50 6.32 11.26
C VAL A 62 2.24 5.52 11.61
N LEU A 63 1.65 4.81 10.64
CA LEU A 63 0.47 3.96 10.88
C LEU A 63 0.75 2.77 11.80
N LEU A 64 1.98 2.26 11.81
CA LEU A 64 2.38 1.11 12.62
C LEU A 64 2.80 1.51 14.04
N GLU A 65 3.28 2.74 14.25
CA GLU A 65 3.85 3.23 15.50
C GLU A 65 2.97 3.02 16.74
N PRO A 66 1.63 3.21 16.70
CA PRO A 66 0.75 2.94 17.84
C PRO A 66 0.74 1.47 18.29
N ILE A 67 1.17 0.54 17.43
CA ILE A 67 1.14 -0.89 17.68
C ILE A 67 2.55 -1.41 17.99
N THR A 68 3.52 -1.06 17.13
CA THR A 68 4.92 -1.51 17.26
C THR A 68 5.85 -0.62 16.44
N LYS A 69 7.12 -0.56 16.87
CA LYS A 69 8.16 0.19 16.13
C LYS A 69 8.91 -0.73 15.19
N SER A 70 8.95 -0.38 13.91
CA SER A 70 9.76 -1.03 12.89
C SER A 70 10.68 -0.03 12.19
N SER A 71 11.81 -0.49 11.67
CA SER A 71 12.76 0.39 10.99
C SER A 71 12.23 0.80 9.61
N LEU A 72 12.53 2.03 9.19
CA LEU A 72 12.16 2.54 7.87
C LEU A 72 12.72 1.67 6.74
N HIS A 73 13.94 1.14 6.92
CA HIS A 73 14.58 0.25 5.96
C HIS A 73 13.78 -1.03 5.72
N GLU A 74 13.31 -1.68 6.80
CA GLU A 74 12.50 -2.91 6.69
C GLU A 74 11.14 -2.62 6.04
N LEU A 75 10.53 -1.48 6.37
CA LEU A 75 9.27 -1.06 5.78
C LEU A 75 9.43 -0.71 4.30
N PHE A 76 10.52 -0.06 3.89
CA PHE A 76 10.83 0.23 2.49
C PHE A 76 11.09 -1.05 1.69
N ALA A 77 11.94 -1.96 2.22
CA ALA A 77 12.20 -3.25 1.61
C ALA A 77 10.91 -4.07 1.44
N THR A 78 10.10 -4.16 2.50
CA THR A 78 8.82 -4.88 2.45
C THR A 78 7.83 -4.25 1.47
N THR A 79 7.78 -2.92 1.41
CA THR A 79 6.91 -2.20 0.49
C THR A 79 7.29 -2.47 -0.95
N THR A 80 8.57 -2.36 -1.30
CA THR A 80 9.03 -2.58 -2.67
C THR A 80 8.91 -4.04 -3.10
N VAL A 81 9.21 -5.01 -2.21
CA VAL A 81 8.97 -6.45 -2.47
C VAL A 81 7.48 -6.72 -2.70
N GLY A 82 6.59 -6.13 -1.89
CA GLY A 82 5.15 -6.27 -2.07
C GLY A 82 4.65 -5.72 -3.41
N PHE A 83 5.10 -4.53 -3.81
CA PHE A 83 4.73 -3.96 -5.12
C PHE A 83 5.35 -4.72 -6.29
N ALA A 84 6.56 -5.25 -6.15
CA ALA A 84 7.13 -6.17 -7.14
C ALA A 84 6.28 -7.45 -7.26
N ALA A 85 5.80 -7.99 -6.15
CA ALA A 85 4.89 -9.15 -6.16
C ALA A 85 3.55 -8.81 -6.83
N ILE A 86 2.98 -7.61 -6.58
CA ILE A 86 1.77 -7.15 -7.28
C ILE A 86 2.03 -7.07 -8.80
N PHE A 87 3.18 -6.57 -9.21
CA PHE A 87 3.55 -6.56 -10.62
C PHE A 87 3.62 -7.97 -11.21
N LEU A 88 4.27 -8.92 -10.53
CA LEU A 88 4.50 -10.27 -11.06
C LEU A 88 3.24 -11.14 -11.06
N VAL A 89 2.45 -11.11 -9.98
CA VAL A 89 1.32 -12.03 -9.77
C VAL A 89 -0.04 -11.32 -9.63
N GLY A 90 -0.08 -10.02 -9.92
CA GLY A 90 -1.26 -9.19 -9.78
C GLY A 90 -1.62 -8.94 -8.32
N ARG A 91 -2.87 -8.57 -8.04
CA ARG A 91 -3.34 -8.20 -6.69
C ARG A 91 -3.16 -9.28 -5.61
N MET A 92 -2.97 -10.54 -5.99
CA MET A 92 -2.59 -11.59 -5.04
C MET A 92 -1.26 -11.27 -4.34
N GLY A 93 -0.39 -10.46 -4.95
CA GLY A 93 0.84 -9.96 -4.35
C GLY A 93 0.65 -9.02 -3.16
N GLU A 94 -0.54 -8.46 -2.95
CA GLU A 94 -0.82 -7.59 -1.79
C GLU A 94 -0.64 -8.34 -0.45
N ILE A 95 -0.86 -9.65 -0.43
CA ILE A 95 -0.67 -10.51 0.75
C ILE A 95 0.82 -10.60 1.14
N VAL A 96 1.72 -10.33 0.21
CA VAL A 96 3.16 -10.43 0.46
C VAL A 96 3.61 -9.45 1.55
N ARG A 97 3.12 -8.21 1.57
CA ARG A 97 3.52 -7.19 2.56
C ARG A 97 3.25 -7.64 4.02
N PRO A 98 2.03 -8.04 4.40
CA PRO A 98 1.74 -8.44 5.77
C PRO A 98 2.41 -9.76 6.19
N MET A 99 2.83 -10.59 5.22
CA MET A 99 3.56 -11.83 5.50
C MET A 99 5.07 -11.60 5.57
N TRP A 100 5.62 -10.74 4.71
CA TRP A 100 7.05 -10.49 4.59
C TRP A 100 7.61 -9.69 5.77
N LEU A 101 6.91 -8.66 6.23
CA LEU A 101 7.38 -7.81 7.32
C LEU A 101 7.61 -8.59 8.63
N PRO A 102 6.67 -9.42 9.12
CA PRO A 102 6.91 -10.22 10.33
C PRO A 102 8.05 -11.22 10.23
N MET A 103 8.35 -11.71 9.03
CA MET A 103 9.48 -12.62 8.80
C MET A 103 10.85 -11.91 8.93
N ARG A 104 10.88 -10.59 8.71
CA ARG A 104 12.10 -9.77 8.82
C ARG A 104 12.19 -9.03 10.15
N ASP A 105 11.06 -8.62 10.69
CA ASP A 105 10.97 -7.94 11.97
C ASP A 105 9.97 -8.67 12.88
N HIS A 106 10.50 -9.58 13.69
CA HIS A 106 9.72 -10.43 14.61
C HIS A 106 8.95 -9.64 15.68
N ARG A 107 9.14 -8.33 15.80
CA ARG A 107 8.35 -7.46 16.68
C ARG A 107 6.97 -7.15 16.10
N VAL A 108 6.80 -7.34 14.79
CA VAL A 108 5.57 -7.04 14.07
C VAL A 108 4.76 -8.32 13.90
N ARG A 109 3.52 -8.32 14.38
CA ARG A 109 2.60 -9.44 14.15
C ARG A 109 1.95 -9.34 12.76
N PRO A 110 1.70 -10.46 12.06
CA PRO A 110 0.99 -10.47 10.78
C PRO A 110 -0.35 -9.76 10.83
N SER A 111 -1.12 -9.93 11.89
CA SER A 111 -2.40 -9.25 12.11
C SER A 111 -2.24 -7.73 12.20
N ALA A 112 -1.19 -7.22 12.86
CA ALA A 112 -0.88 -5.80 12.92
C ALA A 112 -0.52 -5.24 11.54
N ALA A 113 0.35 -5.94 10.81
CA ALA A 113 0.73 -5.57 9.45
C ALA A 113 -0.49 -5.57 8.50
N LEU A 114 -1.36 -6.60 8.59
CA LEU A 114 -2.56 -6.70 7.76
C LEU A 114 -3.54 -5.55 8.02
N VAL A 115 -3.79 -5.23 9.28
CA VAL A 115 -4.75 -4.16 9.65
C VAL A 115 -4.21 -2.79 9.30
N THR A 116 -2.93 -2.51 9.55
CA THR A 116 -2.33 -1.21 9.17
C THR A 116 -2.34 -1.01 7.66
N LEU A 117 -2.14 -2.07 6.87
CA LEU A 117 -2.31 -2.03 5.42
C LEU A 117 -3.77 -1.79 5.01
N GLY A 118 -4.73 -2.39 5.72
CA GLY A 118 -6.15 -2.11 5.51
C GLY A 118 -6.48 -0.63 5.75
N VAL A 119 -5.99 -0.06 6.84
CA VAL A 119 -6.14 1.38 7.14
C VAL A 119 -5.44 2.23 6.07
N GLU A 120 -4.22 1.85 5.63
CA GLU A 120 -3.51 2.48 4.51
C GLU A 120 -4.40 2.54 3.25
N ARG A 121 -5.06 1.43 2.88
CA ARG A 121 -5.96 1.37 1.72
C ARG A 121 -7.18 2.28 1.86
N LEU A 122 -7.72 2.43 3.05
CA LEU A 122 -8.81 3.37 3.29
C LEU A 122 -8.38 4.83 3.07
N PHE A 123 -7.22 5.22 3.59
CA PHE A 123 -6.66 6.55 3.35
C PHE A 123 -6.32 6.77 1.87
N ASP A 124 -5.75 5.76 1.19
CA ASP A 124 -5.44 5.82 -0.25
C ASP A 124 -6.71 6.03 -1.07
N LEU A 125 -7.75 5.22 -0.85
CA LEU A 125 -9.02 5.32 -1.55
C LEU A 125 -9.69 6.67 -1.29
N ALA A 126 -9.75 7.10 -0.03
CA ALA A 126 -10.33 8.38 0.34
C ALA A 126 -9.60 9.54 -0.36
N SER A 127 -8.26 9.53 -0.34
CA SER A 127 -7.46 10.58 -0.97
C SER A 127 -7.62 10.59 -2.48
N LEU A 128 -7.57 9.43 -3.14
CA LEU A 128 -7.78 9.32 -4.58
C LEU A 128 -9.13 9.90 -4.98
N ILE A 129 -10.20 9.53 -4.27
CA ILE A 129 -11.56 10.03 -4.54
C ILE A 129 -11.64 11.54 -4.29
N CYS A 130 -11.04 12.04 -3.19
CA CYS A 130 -11.01 13.46 -2.89
C CYS A 130 -10.25 14.24 -3.99
N PHE A 131 -9.05 13.79 -4.37
CA PHE A 131 -8.28 14.43 -5.45
C PHE A 131 -9.06 14.45 -6.76
N PHE A 132 -9.66 13.32 -7.14
CA PHE A 132 -10.44 13.21 -8.36
C PHE A 132 -11.69 14.07 -8.31
N ALA A 133 -12.50 14.00 -7.26
CA ALA A 133 -13.75 14.77 -7.14
C ALA A 133 -13.51 16.28 -7.06
N ILE A 134 -12.47 16.72 -6.31
CA ILE A 134 -12.09 18.14 -6.26
C ILE A 134 -11.62 18.60 -7.63
N ASN A 135 -10.82 17.78 -8.33
CA ASN A 135 -10.38 18.07 -9.69
C ASN A 135 -11.57 18.29 -10.65
N LEU A 136 -12.62 17.45 -10.55
CA LEU A 136 -13.79 17.57 -11.42
C LEU A 136 -14.56 18.90 -11.27
N ILE A 137 -14.35 19.64 -10.18
CA ILE A 137 -14.95 20.97 -9.98
C ILE A 137 -14.28 22.01 -10.89
N PHE A 138 -12.97 21.88 -11.09
CA PHE A 138 -12.13 22.84 -11.85
C PHE A 138 -11.76 22.33 -13.24
N PHE A 139 -12.20 21.14 -13.60
CA PHE A 139 -11.82 20.47 -14.84
C PHE A 139 -12.48 21.14 -16.05
N ALA A 140 -11.66 21.52 -17.02
CA ALA A 140 -12.13 22.07 -18.30
C ALA A 140 -12.58 20.90 -19.21
N VAL A 141 -13.89 20.84 -19.46
CA VAL A 141 -14.48 19.76 -20.27
C VAL A 141 -14.10 19.94 -21.74
N PRO A 142 -13.56 18.90 -22.40
CA PRO A 142 -13.30 18.98 -23.83
C PRO A 142 -14.60 19.22 -24.62
N PRO A 143 -14.56 20.04 -25.72
CA PRO A 143 -15.73 20.29 -26.53
C PRO A 143 -16.38 19.01 -27.05
N GLY A 144 -17.71 18.91 -26.95
CA GLY A 144 -18.49 17.75 -27.40
C GLY A 144 -18.54 16.58 -26.41
N ARG A 145 -17.94 16.69 -25.20
CA ARG A 145 -17.91 15.66 -24.18
C ARG A 145 -18.75 16.00 -22.94
N GLU A 146 -19.59 17.03 -22.99
CA GLU A 146 -20.32 17.57 -21.85
C GLU A 146 -21.28 16.55 -21.22
N ALA A 147 -21.95 15.75 -22.06
CA ALA A 147 -22.88 14.72 -21.59
C ALA A 147 -22.16 13.58 -20.85
N GLU A 148 -21.05 13.07 -21.42
CA GLU A 148 -20.24 12.03 -20.82
C GLU A 148 -19.61 12.50 -19.50
N PHE A 149 -19.14 13.76 -19.47
CA PHE A 149 -18.59 14.38 -18.28
C PHE A 149 -19.63 14.51 -17.15
N GLY A 150 -20.89 14.80 -17.49
CA GLY A 150 -22.00 14.86 -16.53
C GLY A 150 -22.13 13.57 -15.71
N TYR A 151 -22.01 12.40 -16.35
CA TYR A 151 -22.02 11.11 -15.67
C TYR A 151 -20.77 10.90 -14.80
N ILE A 152 -19.58 11.27 -15.30
CA ILE A 152 -18.32 11.17 -14.53
C ILE A 152 -18.42 12.03 -13.25
N LYS A 153 -18.93 13.27 -13.36
CA LYS A 153 -19.13 14.19 -12.24
C LYS A 153 -20.11 13.64 -11.20
N LEU A 154 -21.24 13.06 -11.67
CA LEU A 154 -22.22 12.44 -10.79
C LEU A 154 -21.61 11.29 -9.98
N VAL A 155 -20.88 10.37 -10.65
CA VAL A 155 -20.22 9.24 -10.00
C VAL A 155 -19.14 9.73 -9.02
N GLY A 156 -18.32 10.71 -9.39
CA GLY A 156 -17.31 11.31 -8.52
C GLY A 156 -17.92 11.92 -7.25
N ASN A 157 -19.03 12.64 -7.37
CA ASN A 157 -19.75 13.21 -6.22
C ASN A 157 -20.35 12.13 -5.31
N LEU A 158 -20.94 11.08 -5.87
CA LEU A 158 -21.45 9.95 -5.08
C LEU A 158 -20.33 9.24 -4.33
N MET A 159 -19.18 9.04 -4.96
CA MET A 159 -18.00 8.47 -4.32
C MET A 159 -17.49 9.36 -3.17
N LEU A 160 -17.48 10.69 -3.34
CA LEU A 160 -17.09 11.63 -2.29
C LEU A 160 -18.01 11.54 -1.07
N VAL A 161 -19.35 11.47 -1.29
CA VAL A 161 -20.31 11.23 -0.21
C VAL A 161 -20.02 9.89 0.48
N GLY A 162 -19.74 8.82 -0.28
CA GLY A 162 -19.36 7.52 0.25
C GLY A 162 -18.10 7.58 1.14
N VAL A 163 -17.07 8.33 0.74
CA VAL A 163 -15.87 8.56 1.55
C VAL A 163 -16.21 9.29 2.85
N ALA A 164 -17.02 10.35 2.78
CA ALA A 164 -17.42 11.10 3.98
C ALA A 164 -18.18 10.21 4.97
N VAL A 165 -19.15 9.42 4.49
CA VAL A 165 -19.90 8.47 5.31
C VAL A 165 -18.96 7.39 5.90
N GLY A 166 -18.04 6.84 5.10
CA GLY A 166 -17.05 5.88 5.56
C GLY A 166 -16.12 6.43 6.65
N PHE A 167 -15.65 7.67 6.48
CA PHE A 167 -14.82 8.32 7.50
C PHE A 167 -15.59 8.56 8.80
N ILE A 168 -16.85 9.04 8.73
CA ILE A 168 -17.71 9.20 9.89
C ILE A 168 -17.91 7.85 10.61
N ALA A 169 -18.15 6.76 9.85
CA ALA A 169 -18.31 5.43 10.41
C ALA A 169 -17.04 4.95 11.14
N LEU A 170 -15.85 5.23 10.61
CA LEU A 170 -14.56 4.91 11.27
C LEU A 170 -14.39 5.70 12.57
N VAL A 171 -14.71 6.99 12.58
CA VAL A 171 -14.65 7.83 13.79
C VAL A 171 -15.64 7.33 14.85
N ILE A 172 -16.85 6.97 14.44
CA ILE A 172 -17.85 6.39 15.35
C ILE A 172 -17.34 5.06 15.89
N TYR A 173 -16.87 4.15 15.01
CA TYR A 173 -16.30 2.87 15.45
C TYR A 173 -15.18 3.08 16.46
N GLN A 174 -14.25 3.99 16.21
CA GLN A 174 -13.15 4.29 17.11
C GLN A 174 -13.63 4.69 18.51
N ARG A 175 -14.73 5.50 18.60
CA ARG A 175 -15.30 5.93 19.88
C ARG A 175 -15.99 4.82 20.66
N ILE A 176 -16.58 3.84 19.96
CA ILE A 176 -17.37 2.75 20.58
C ILE A 176 -16.67 1.38 20.48
N SER A 177 -15.44 1.33 20.01
CA SER A 177 -14.72 0.08 19.71
C SER A 177 -14.70 -0.91 20.88
N HIS A 178 -14.51 -0.43 22.11
CA HIS A 178 -14.54 -1.27 23.32
C HIS A 178 -15.89 -1.96 23.49
N ARG A 179 -17.01 -1.29 23.21
CA ARG A 179 -18.38 -1.87 23.28
C ARG A 179 -18.61 -2.86 22.15
N VAL A 180 -18.12 -2.55 20.95
CA VAL A 180 -18.22 -3.43 19.78
C VAL A 180 -17.43 -4.71 20.03
N ILE A 181 -16.20 -4.62 20.52
CA ILE A 181 -15.34 -5.76 20.81
C ILE A 181 -15.97 -6.63 21.92
N ALA A 182 -16.43 -6.03 23.01
CA ALA A 182 -17.08 -6.76 24.11
C ALA A 182 -18.34 -7.50 23.62
N ARG A 183 -19.18 -6.87 22.80
CA ARG A 183 -20.34 -7.54 22.19
C ARG A 183 -19.93 -8.64 21.23
N ALA A 184 -18.90 -8.42 20.41
CA ALA A 184 -18.37 -9.43 19.51
C ALA A 184 -17.84 -10.65 20.29
N GLU A 185 -17.21 -10.46 21.42
CA GLU A 185 -16.76 -11.54 22.32
C GLU A 185 -17.95 -12.39 22.77
N ILE A 186 -19.03 -11.75 23.23
CA ILE A 186 -20.24 -12.45 23.69
C ILE A 186 -20.94 -13.19 22.53
N VAL A 187 -21.07 -12.55 21.37
CA VAL A 187 -21.79 -13.12 20.21
C VAL A 187 -20.98 -14.27 19.60
N THR A 188 -19.65 -14.15 19.56
CA THR A 188 -18.78 -15.17 18.99
C THR A 188 -18.47 -16.34 19.97
N ASP A 189 -18.84 -16.20 21.24
CA ASP A 189 -18.70 -17.28 22.26
C ASP A 189 -19.70 -18.42 22.09
N ARG A 190 -20.58 -18.35 21.11
CA ARG A 190 -21.52 -19.40 20.77
C ARG A 190 -20.78 -20.59 20.16
N LYS A 191 -21.15 -21.82 20.57
CA LYS A 191 -20.56 -23.11 20.10
C LYS A 191 -20.55 -23.31 18.58
N ILE A 192 -21.24 -22.46 17.82
CA ILE A 192 -21.37 -22.54 16.36
C ILE A 192 -20.11 -21.99 15.65
N ILE A 193 -19.37 -21.07 16.27
CA ILE A 193 -18.19 -20.43 15.64
C ILE A 193 -16.92 -21.15 16.13
N PRO A 194 -16.11 -21.72 15.21
CA PRO A 194 -14.83 -22.32 15.58
C PRO A 194 -13.93 -21.32 16.32
N SER A 195 -13.29 -21.75 17.40
CA SER A 195 -12.44 -20.91 18.25
C SER A 195 -11.37 -20.15 17.47
N ARG A 196 -10.87 -20.74 16.40
CA ARG A 196 -9.90 -20.19 15.46
C ARG A 196 -10.44 -18.95 14.73
N ILE A 197 -11.62 -19.06 14.11
CA ILE A 197 -12.25 -17.94 13.37
C ILE A 197 -12.58 -16.81 14.34
N ARG A 198 -13.08 -17.14 15.53
CA ARG A 198 -13.32 -16.19 16.62
C ARG A 198 -12.03 -15.42 16.99
N GLY A 199 -10.91 -16.16 17.20
CA GLY A 199 -9.62 -15.56 17.56
C GLY A 199 -9.14 -14.57 16.53
N ILE A 200 -9.15 -14.95 15.25
CA ILE A 200 -8.76 -14.08 14.11
C ILE A 200 -9.67 -12.85 14.06
N PHE A 201 -10.98 -13.03 14.14
CA PHE A 201 -11.93 -11.91 14.04
C PHE A 201 -11.75 -10.90 15.19
N LEU A 202 -11.64 -11.36 16.43
CA LEU A 202 -11.40 -10.50 17.58
C LEU A 202 -10.02 -9.83 17.53
N SER A 203 -8.99 -10.52 17.05
CA SER A 203 -7.66 -9.94 16.81
C SER A 203 -7.74 -8.81 15.79
N LEU A 204 -8.40 -9.00 14.67
CA LEU A 204 -8.59 -7.97 13.65
C LEU A 204 -9.33 -6.75 14.20
N LEU A 205 -10.43 -6.93 14.96
CA LEU A 205 -11.15 -5.83 15.59
C LEU A 205 -10.27 -5.05 16.57
N ARG A 206 -9.51 -5.75 17.41
CA ARG A 206 -8.60 -5.11 18.37
C ARG A 206 -7.49 -4.34 17.66
N GLN A 207 -6.88 -4.93 16.63
CA GLN A 207 -5.84 -4.28 15.81
C GLN A 207 -6.39 -3.04 15.06
N LEU A 208 -7.60 -3.15 14.49
CA LEU A 208 -8.27 -2.02 13.85
C LEU A 208 -8.50 -0.88 14.87
N SER A 209 -9.02 -1.22 16.06
CA SER A 209 -9.19 -0.23 17.13
C SER A 209 -7.86 0.42 17.52
N ALA A 210 -6.77 -0.35 17.61
CA ALA A 210 -5.44 0.16 17.91
C ALA A 210 -4.91 1.07 16.79
N SER A 211 -5.03 0.67 15.54
CA SER A 211 -4.60 1.49 14.38
C SER A 211 -5.41 2.80 14.27
N LEU A 212 -6.70 2.75 14.61
CA LEU A 212 -7.54 3.95 14.59
C LEU A 212 -7.35 4.86 15.82
N GLN A 213 -6.48 4.50 16.79
CA GLN A 213 -6.10 5.44 17.86
C GLN A 213 -5.47 6.72 17.32
N ILE A 214 -4.85 6.64 16.16
CA ILE A 214 -4.35 7.80 15.41
C ILE A 214 -5.43 8.88 15.18
N LEU A 215 -6.71 8.49 15.11
CA LEU A 215 -7.83 9.43 14.97
C LEU A 215 -8.20 10.16 16.29
N LYS A 216 -7.53 9.87 17.39
CA LYS A 216 -7.74 10.58 18.68
C LYS A 216 -6.86 11.81 18.83
N ASP A 217 -5.68 11.77 18.23
CA ASP A 217 -4.72 12.88 18.28
C ASP A 217 -4.72 13.62 16.93
N TRP A 218 -5.08 14.89 16.95
CA TRP A 218 -5.09 15.74 15.77
C TRP A 218 -3.70 15.86 15.11
N ARG A 219 -2.62 15.75 15.90
CA ARG A 219 -1.24 15.79 15.39
C ARG A 219 -0.94 14.55 14.56
N GLU A 220 -1.39 13.41 15.02
CA GLU A 220 -1.25 12.13 14.29
C GLU A 220 -2.08 12.13 13.01
N ILE A 221 -3.35 12.62 13.07
CA ILE A 221 -4.18 12.81 11.88
C ILE A 221 -3.47 13.73 10.88
N PHE A 222 -2.95 14.86 11.35
CA PHE A 222 -2.22 15.80 10.49
C PHE A 222 -1.00 15.12 9.85
N SER A 223 -0.21 14.38 10.63
CA SER A 223 0.95 13.65 10.13
C SER A 223 0.59 12.64 9.05
N VAL A 224 -0.40 11.78 9.28
CA VAL A 224 -0.85 10.78 8.28
C VAL A 224 -1.41 11.45 7.04
N THR A 225 -2.21 12.52 7.21
CA THR A 225 -2.79 13.28 6.09
C THR A 225 -1.68 13.95 5.28
N PHE A 226 -0.71 14.58 5.93
CA PHE A 226 0.45 15.19 5.27
C PHE A 226 1.23 14.18 4.43
N TRP A 227 1.58 13.03 5.00
CA TRP A 227 2.30 11.99 4.28
C TRP A 227 1.46 11.36 3.17
N THR A 228 0.13 11.30 3.34
CA THR A 228 -0.79 10.82 2.31
C THR A 228 -0.86 11.80 1.14
N ILE A 229 -0.98 13.11 1.41
CA ILE A 229 -0.96 14.15 0.37
C ILE A 229 0.38 14.14 -0.36
N ALA A 230 1.50 14.12 0.37
CA ALA A 230 2.84 14.05 -0.21
C ALA A 230 3.01 12.82 -1.13
N LEU A 231 2.51 11.67 -0.70
CA LEU A 231 2.49 10.45 -1.49
C LEU A 231 1.67 10.62 -2.78
N TRP A 232 0.44 11.14 -2.71
CA TRP A 232 -0.39 11.31 -3.90
C TRP A 232 0.17 12.37 -4.86
N LEU A 233 0.81 13.42 -4.35
CA LEU A 233 1.56 14.37 -5.18
C LEU A 233 2.75 13.69 -5.86
N SER A 234 3.43 12.75 -5.18
CA SER A 234 4.51 11.96 -5.79
C SER A 234 4.04 10.97 -6.86
N ILE A 235 2.74 10.84 -7.09
CA ILE A 235 2.12 10.11 -8.19
C ILE A 235 1.57 11.09 -9.24
N ALA A 236 0.90 12.16 -8.82
CA ALA A 236 0.29 13.15 -9.71
C ALA A 236 1.33 13.93 -10.52
N ILE A 237 2.41 14.40 -9.89
CA ILE A 237 3.48 15.12 -10.57
C ILE A 237 4.17 14.28 -11.65
N PRO A 238 4.59 13.02 -11.38
CA PRO A 238 5.09 12.13 -12.43
C PRO A 238 4.10 11.86 -13.55
N THR A 239 2.79 11.76 -13.24
CA THR A 239 1.78 11.63 -14.28
C THR A 239 1.85 12.81 -15.25
N TRP A 240 1.88 14.02 -14.69
CA TRP A 240 2.01 15.24 -15.50
C TRP A 240 3.33 15.29 -16.28
N PHE A 241 4.45 14.90 -15.66
CA PHE A 241 5.74 14.84 -16.34
C PHE A 241 5.74 13.85 -17.49
N VAL A 242 5.04 12.71 -17.38
CA VAL A 242 4.88 11.80 -18.52
C VAL A 242 4.10 12.49 -19.63
N LEU A 243 3.02 13.23 -19.35
CA LEU A 243 2.28 13.97 -20.38
C LEU A 243 3.18 15.00 -21.07
N LEU A 244 3.98 15.76 -20.31
CA LEU A 244 4.97 16.70 -20.86
C LEU A 244 6.06 16.01 -21.68
N ALA A 245 6.46 14.79 -21.33
CA ALA A 245 7.45 14.02 -22.08
C ALA A 245 7.00 13.71 -23.51
N PHE A 246 5.71 13.64 -23.74
CA PHE A 246 5.10 13.39 -25.05
C PHE A 246 4.58 14.68 -25.74
N ASP A 247 5.01 15.85 -25.27
CA ASP A 247 4.60 17.17 -25.78
C ASP A 247 3.07 17.36 -25.85
N LEU A 248 2.33 16.73 -24.92
CA LEU A 248 0.88 16.89 -24.83
C LEU A 248 0.53 18.22 -24.17
N PRO A 249 -0.32 19.06 -24.80
CA PRO A 249 -0.75 20.35 -24.26
C PRO A 249 -1.81 20.18 -23.16
N LEU A 250 -1.53 19.29 -22.19
CA LEU A 250 -2.43 18.94 -21.12
C LEU A 250 -1.98 19.60 -19.80
N SER A 251 -2.96 20.11 -19.07
CA SER A 251 -2.76 20.78 -17.78
C SER A 251 -2.47 19.77 -16.65
N PHE A 252 -2.06 20.29 -15.49
CA PHE A 252 -1.97 19.46 -14.26
C PHE A 252 -3.33 18.88 -13.85
N SER A 253 -4.43 19.61 -14.08
CA SER A 253 -5.80 19.12 -13.86
C SER A 253 -6.10 17.89 -14.74
N ASP A 254 -5.69 17.90 -16.00
CA ASP A 254 -5.84 16.77 -16.91
C ASP A 254 -5.01 15.57 -16.42
N SER A 255 -3.82 15.81 -15.85
CA SER A 255 -3.01 14.73 -15.28
C SER A 255 -3.68 14.06 -14.08
N LEU A 256 -4.37 14.82 -13.22
CA LEU A 256 -5.17 14.26 -12.11
C LEU A 256 -6.36 13.42 -12.63
N PHE A 257 -6.98 13.86 -13.72
CA PHE A 257 -8.03 13.11 -14.38
C PHE A 257 -7.49 11.76 -14.91
N ILE A 258 -6.37 11.79 -15.64
CA ILE A 258 -5.70 10.58 -16.16
C ILE A 258 -5.21 9.67 -15.01
N MET A 259 -4.69 10.23 -13.93
CA MET A 259 -4.33 9.45 -12.73
C MET A 259 -5.54 8.67 -12.17
N GLY A 260 -6.73 9.27 -12.16
CA GLY A 260 -7.99 8.61 -11.77
C GLY A 260 -8.31 7.41 -12.68
N TRP A 261 -8.22 7.59 -14.00
CA TRP A 261 -8.42 6.51 -14.97
C TRP A 261 -7.37 5.40 -14.81
N ALA A 262 -6.10 5.74 -14.66
CA ALA A 262 -5.02 4.79 -14.41
C ALA A 262 -5.26 3.97 -13.12
N ALA A 263 -5.77 4.62 -12.06
CA ALA A 263 -6.14 3.96 -10.83
C ALA A 263 -7.27 2.95 -11.03
N ILE A 264 -8.31 3.30 -11.81
CA ILE A 264 -9.40 2.37 -12.17
C ILE A 264 -8.85 1.16 -12.94
N GLY A 265 -8.01 1.40 -13.95
CA GLY A 265 -7.34 0.32 -14.70
C GLY A 265 -6.52 -0.62 -13.81
N SER A 266 -5.85 -0.07 -12.79
CA SER A 266 -5.08 -0.84 -11.80
C SER A 266 -5.95 -1.73 -10.90
N LEU A 267 -7.27 -1.53 -10.83
CA LEU A 267 -8.16 -2.38 -10.03
C LEU A 267 -8.34 -3.77 -10.61
N VAL A 268 -8.11 -3.96 -11.90
CA VAL A 268 -8.26 -5.26 -12.55
C VAL A 268 -7.15 -6.20 -12.09
N PRO A 269 -7.46 -7.38 -11.54
CA PRO A 269 -6.47 -8.26 -10.92
C PRO A 269 -5.71 -9.11 -11.96
N THR A 270 -5.03 -8.48 -12.92
CA THR A 270 -4.21 -9.16 -13.90
C THR A 270 -2.72 -9.08 -13.55
N PRO A 271 -1.91 -10.10 -13.90
CA PRO A 271 -0.45 -10.04 -13.78
C PRO A 271 0.15 -8.87 -14.57
N GLY A 272 1.40 -8.54 -14.27
CA GLY A 272 2.10 -7.45 -14.94
C GLY A 272 1.66 -6.07 -14.45
N GLY A 273 1.27 -5.92 -13.15
CA GLY A 273 0.81 -4.63 -12.62
C GLY A 273 -0.50 -4.16 -13.26
N ALA A 274 -1.44 -5.07 -13.47
CA ALA A 274 -2.68 -4.85 -14.21
C ALA A 274 -2.47 -4.53 -15.70
N ALA A 275 -1.38 -5.03 -16.31
CA ALA A 275 -1.09 -4.85 -17.73
C ALA A 275 -2.31 -5.20 -18.61
N GLY A 276 -2.46 -4.50 -19.71
CA GLY A 276 -3.65 -4.57 -20.54
C GLY A 276 -4.77 -3.67 -20.04
N ALA A 277 -5.35 -3.94 -18.86
CA ALA A 277 -6.42 -3.11 -18.29
C ALA A 277 -5.94 -1.70 -17.94
N PHE A 278 -4.77 -1.58 -17.30
CA PHE A 278 -4.13 -0.28 -17.05
C PHE A 278 -3.96 0.51 -18.35
N HIS A 279 -3.40 -0.14 -19.39
CA HIS A 279 -3.16 0.52 -20.67
C HIS A 279 -4.46 0.95 -21.35
N ALA A 280 -5.45 0.05 -21.45
CA ALA A 280 -6.71 0.33 -22.10
C ALA A 280 -7.49 1.46 -21.41
N VAL A 281 -7.58 1.42 -20.08
CA VAL A 281 -8.33 2.42 -19.31
C VAL A 281 -7.60 3.77 -19.31
N THR A 282 -6.27 3.78 -19.15
CA THR A 282 -5.48 5.02 -19.19
C THR A 282 -5.53 5.68 -20.57
N ALA A 283 -5.36 4.88 -21.65
CA ALA A 283 -5.48 5.38 -23.00
C ALA A 283 -6.91 5.88 -23.31
N GLY A 284 -7.93 5.20 -22.80
CA GLY A 284 -9.33 5.66 -22.90
C GLY A 284 -9.54 7.05 -22.28
N GLY A 285 -8.94 7.31 -21.12
CA GLY A 285 -8.94 8.63 -20.50
C GLY A 285 -8.23 9.70 -21.36
N LEU A 286 -7.10 9.37 -21.97
CA LEU A 286 -6.36 10.26 -22.88
C LEU A 286 -7.16 10.54 -24.16
N ILE A 287 -7.79 9.51 -24.76
CA ILE A 287 -8.65 9.67 -25.93
C ILE A 287 -9.88 10.55 -25.59
N PHE A 288 -10.42 10.44 -24.36
CA PHE A 288 -11.46 11.37 -23.90
C PHE A 288 -10.98 12.82 -23.91
N LEU A 289 -9.68 13.06 -23.66
CA LEU A 289 -9.04 14.38 -23.77
C LEU A 289 -8.60 14.73 -25.20
N ASN A 290 -9.11 14.05 -26.21
CA ASN A 290 -8.80 14.23 -27.64
C ASN A 290 -7.33 13.94 -27.99
N VAL A 291 -6.64 13.06 -27.27
CA VAL A 291 -5.32 12.55 -27.64
C VAL A 291 -5.49 11.42 -28.65
N GLU A 292 -4.66 11.42 -29.69
CA GLU A 292 -4.67 10.38 -30.73
C GLU A 292 -4.42 8.98 -30.14
N PRO A 293 -5.10 7.93 -30.62
CA PRO A 293 -5.04 6.59 -30.01
C PRO A 293 -3.64 6.00 -29.88
N GLU A 294 -2.78 6.17 -30.87
CA GLU A 294 -1.41 5.69 -30.90
C GLU A 294 -0.54 6.41 -29.85
N GLN A 295 -0.71 7.72 -29.73
CA GLN A 295 -0.01 8.51 -28.72
C GLN A 295 -0.53 8.18 -27.32
N ALA A 296 -1.85 8.04 -27.15
CA ALA A 296 -2.46 7.64 -25.90
C ALA A 296 -1.95 6.25 -25.43
N ALA A 297 -1.80 5.30 -26.35
CA ALA A 297 -1.21 4.00 -26.09
C ALA A 297 0.25 4.12 -25.64
N ALA A 298 1.07 4.92 -26.35
CA ALA A 298 2.47 5.15 -26.00
C ALA A 298 2.62 5.76 -24.60
N VAL A 299 1.82 6.79 -24.30
CA VAL A 299 1.77 7.44 -22.98
C VAL A 299 1.38 6.43 -21.89
N SER A 300 0.37 5.61 -22.11
CA SER A 300 -0.09 4.61 -21.14
C SER A 300 1.00 3.57 -20.83
N ILE A 301 1.78 3.17 -21.83
CA ILE A 301 2.93 2.26 -21.67
C ILE A 301 4.03 2.94 -20.84
N ALA A 302 4.38 4.18 -21.17
CA ALA A 302 5.38 4.95 -20.43
C ALA A 302 4.97 5.14 -18.96
N MET A 303 3.72 5.52 -18.70
CA MET A 303 3.18 5.64 -17.34
C MET A 303 3.27 4.34 -16.56
N HIS A 304 2.92 3.23 -17.18
CA HIS A 304 3.00 1.92 -16.54
C HIS A 304 4.43 1.57 -16.13
N LEU A 305 5.39 1.79 -17.02
CA LEU A 305 6.80 1.58 -16.73
C LEU A 305 7.30 2.51 -15.62
N VAL A 306 6.99 3.79 -15.69
CA VAL A 306 7.36 4.78 -14.66
C VAL A 306 6.83 4.38 -13.28
N TYR A 307 5.60 3.88 -13.19
CA TYR A 307 4.99 3.54 -11.90
C TYR A 307 5.51 2.23 -11.31
N PHE A 308 5.71 1.19 -12.13
CA PHE A 308 5.96 -0.15 -11.62
C PHE A 308 7.42 -0.59 -11.68
N MET A 309 8.22 -0.09 -12.64
CA MET A 309 9.63 -0.53 -12.78
C MET A 309 10.49 -0.23 -11.55
N PRO A 310 10.39 0.94 -10.89
CA PRO A 310 11.17 1.18 -9.68
C PRO A 310 10.90 0.16 -8.58
N ALA A 311 9.63 -0.18 -8.34
CA ALA A 311 9.27 -1.19 -7.35
C ALA A 311 9.78 -2.58 -7.74
N LEU A 312 9.74 -2.92 -9.02
CA LEU A 312 10.25 -4.20 -9.51
C LEU A 312 11.78 -4.30 -9.27
N VAL A 313 12.53 -3.26 -9.61
CA VAL A 313 13.99 -3.22 -9.41
C VAL A 313 14.37 -3.31 -7.94
N PHE A 314 13.81 -2.42 -7.09
CA PHE A 314 14.08 -2.44 -5.64
C PHE A 314 13.55 -3.71 -4.98
N GLY A 315 12.37 -4.15 -5.36
CA GLY A 315 11.75 -5.34 -4.78
C GLY A 315 12.52 -6.60 -5.11
N LEU A 316 12.98 -6.80 -6.35
CA LEU A 316 13.85 -7.92 -6.71
C LEU A 316 15.20 -7.85 -5.97
N TYR A 317 15.79 -6.65 -5.86
CA TYR A 317 17.03 -6.47 -5.09
C TYR A 317 16.86 -6.92 -3.63
N TYR A 318 15.82 -6.45 -2.93
CA TYR A 318 15.59 -6.85 -1.54
C TYR A 318 15.11 -8.29 -1.40
N PHE A 319 14.42 -8.83 -2.39
CA PHE A 319 14.02 -10.24 -2.41
C PHE A 319 15.24 -11.16 -2.51
N VAL A 320 16.19 -10.86 -3.39
CA VAL A 320 17.41 -11.66 -3.58
C VAL A 320 18.37 -11.52 -2.39
N ARG A 321 18.47 -10.32 -1.80
CA ARG A 321 19.32 -10.08 -0.62
C ARG A 321 18.66 -10.46 0.71
N GLY A 322 17.36 -10.73 0.70
CA GLY A 322 16.66 -11.17 1.91
C GLY A 322 17.07 -12.61 2.27
N ASP A 323 17.42 -12.84 3.55
CA ASP A 323 17.75 -14.17 4.09
C ASP A 323 16.51 -15.09 4.22
N ILE A 324 15.40 -14.72 3.58
CA ILE A 324 14.16 -15.48 3.63
C ILE A 324 14.22 -16.59 2.60
N SER A 325 14.18 -17.84 3.08
CA SER A 325 14.11 -19.01 2.22
C SER A 325 12.85 -18.98 1.35
N ILE A 326 13.04 -19.10 0.03
CA ILE A 326 11.95 -19.17 -0.95
C ILE A 326 11.01 -20.35 -0.61
N SER A 327 11.55 -21.45 -0.10
CA SER A 327 10.75 -22.61 0.32
C SER A 327 9.87 -22.27 1.52
N ARG A 328 10.38 -21.54 2.52
CA ARG A 328 9.61 -21.05 3.68
C ARG A 328 8.51 -20.10 3.24
N PHE A 329 8.82 -19.14 2.39
CA PHE A 329 7.84 -18.20 1.84
C PHE A 329 6.75 -18.91 1.02
N LYS A 330 7.13 -19.89 0.19
CA LYS A 330 6.18 -20.70 -0.59
C LYS A 330 5.29 -21.55 0.33
N ASN A 331 5.85 -22.16 1.37
CA ASN A 331 5.09 -22.96 2.33
C ASN A 331 4.08 -22.08 3.07
N LEU A 332 4.46 -20.88 3.52
CA LEU A 332 3.56 -19.92 4.15
C LEU A 332 2.43 -19.48 3.22
N LEU A 333 2.70 -19.21 1.95
CA LEU A 333 1.66 -18.87 0.97
C LEU A 333 0.72 -20.05 0.65
N THR A 334 1.17 -21.29 0.86
CA THR A 334 0.38 -22.50 0.59
C THR A 334 -0.27 -23.08 1.82
N SER A 335 0.18 -22.71 3.03
CA SER A 335 -0.37 -23.16 4.32
C SER A 335 -1.70 -22.44 4.57
N GLU A 336 -2.76 -23.19 4.86
CA GLU A 336 -4.02 -22.63 5.38
C GLU A 336 -3.83 -21.96 6.76
N ASN A 337 -2.70 -22.22 7.40
CA ASN A 337 -2.35 -21.80 8.75
C ASN A 337 -1.24 -20.74 8.79
N ALA A 338 -0.87 -20.17 7.65
CA ALA A 338 0.28 -19.27 7.53
C ALA A 338 0.29 -18.11 8.55
N VAL A 339 -0.87 -17.50 8.81
CA VAL A 339 -0.97 -16.38 9.77
C VAL A 339 -0.76 -16.88 11.20
N GLU A 340 -1.31 -18.05 11.57
CA GLU A 340 -1.14 -18.63 12.91
C GLU A 340 0.29 -19.11 13.16
N GLU A 341 0.92 -19.71 12.15
CA GLU A 341 2.29 -20.18 12.23
C GLU A 341 3.26 -19.03 12.50
N ILE A 342 3.09 -17.91 11.78
CA ILE A 342 3.89 -16.71 12.01
C ILE A 342 3.50 -16.02 13.34
N GLU A 343 2.21 -15.97 13.70
CA GLU A 343 1.78 -15.38 14.97
C GLU A 343 2.27 -16.18 16.19
N SER A 344 2.43 -17.49 16.07
CA SER A 344 2.99 -18.34 17.14
C SER A 344 4.50 -18.14 17.33
N GLU A 345 5.23 -17.77 16.28
CA GLU A 345 6.67 -17.47 16.36
C GLU A 345 6.95 -16.06 16.94
N VAL A 346 5.98 -15.15 16.95
CA VAL A 346 6.16 -13.81 17.51
C VAL A 346 5.99 -13.85 19.03
N PRO A 347 7.01 -13.49 19.83
CA PRO A 347 6.91 -13.50 21.29
C PRO A 347 5.73 -12.65 21.77
N ASN A 348 5.02 -13.14 22.77
CA ASN A 348 3.90 -12.40 23.34
C ASN A 348 4.42 -11.11 24.01
N ILE A 349 3.72 -9.99 23.82
CA ILE A 349 4.11 -8.69 24.41
C ILE A 349 4.28 -8.79 25.94
N LYS A 350 3.54 -9.69 26.60
CA LYS A 350 3.71 -9.99 28.03
C LYS A 350 5.08 -10.60 28.32
N ASP A 351 5.54 -11.52 27.47
CA ASP A 351 6.83 -12.21 27.65
C ASP A 351 8.00 -11.25 27.40
N ILE A 352 7.85 -10.30 26.45
CA ILE A 352 8.83 -9.25 26.18
C ILE A 352 8.89 -8.25 27.35
N LYS A 353 7.75 -7.89 27.96
CA LYS A 353 7.73 -7.00 29.13
C LYS A 353 8.36 -7.67 30.34
N VAL A 354 8.01 -8.92 30.61
CA VAL A 354 8.59 -9.69 31.71
C VAL A 354 10.10 -9.86 31.53
N LYS A 355 10.55 -10.17 30.31
CA LYS A 355 11.99 -10.28 30.02
C LYS A 355 12.73 -8.95 30.23
N LYS A 356 12.15 -7.82 29.82
CA LYS A 356 12.72 -6.48 30.05
C LYS A 356 12.69 -6.06 31.52
N GLU A 357 11.69 -6.49 32.29
CA GLU A 357 11.68 -6.26 33.75
C GLU A 357 12.76 -7.09 34.42
N ILE A 358 12.93 -8.36 34.03
CA ILE A 358 14.00 -9.22 34.56
C ILE A 358 15.39 -8.67 34.23
N GLU A 359 15.62 -8.25 32.95
CA GLU A 359 16.88 -7.64 32.52
C GLU A 359 17.17 -6.34 33.29
N ARG A 360 16.16 -5.52 33.57
CA ARG A 360 16.30 -4.27 34.33
C ARG A 360 16.57 -4.54 35.81
N ASP A 361 15.97 -5.57 36.38
CA ASP A 361 16.22 -5.99 37.75
C ASP A 361 17.62 -6.63 37.92
N GLU A 362 18.11 -7.35 36.92
CA GLU A 362 19.48 -7.87 36.88
C GLU A 362 20.52 -6.73 36.76
N GLU A 363 20.31 -5.76 35.88
CA GLU A 363 21.16 -4.57 35.78
C GLU A 363 21.19 -3.78 37.08
N SER A 364 20.03 -3.58 37.73
CA SER A 364 19.97 -2.87 39.01
C SER A 364 20.68 -3.62 40.12
N ARG A 365 20.65 -4.97 40.17
CA ARG A 365 21.39 -5.79 41.13
C ARG A 365 22.90 -5.75 40.91
N LEU A 366 23.32 -5.70 39.64
CA LEU A 366 24.76 -5.57 39.30
C LEU A 366 25.30 -4.21 39.70
N ASP A 367 24.51 -3.14 39.56
CA ASP A 367 24.89 -1.78 39.96
C ASP A 367 24.93 -1.62 41.48
N PHE A 368 24.01 -2.23 42.25
CA PHE A 368 24.06 -2.28 43.70
C PHE A 368 25.25 -3.11 44.24
N GLY A 369 25.59 -4.21 43.54
CA GLY A 369 26.74 -5.05 43.86
C GLY A 369 28.08 -4.36 43.62
N SER A 370 28.17 -3.41 42.71
CA SER A 370 29.38 -2.62 42.43
C SER A 370 29.55 -1.48 43.40
N GLN A 371 28.48 -0.85 43.89
CA GLN A 371 28.52 0.24 44.90
C GLN A 371 28.83 -0.25 46.29
N SER A 372 28.45 -1.49 46.67
CA SER A 372 28.75 -2.07 47.98
C SER A 372 30.24 -2.46 48.15
N LYS A 373 31.00 -2.64 47.07
CA LYS A 373 32.45 -2.89 47.11
C LYS A 373 33.32 -1.66 47.24
N ILE A 374 32.76 -0.48 47.15
CA ILE A 374 33.52 0.81 47.22
C ILE A 374 33.47 1.43 48.61
N GLN A 375 32.62 0.94 49.56
CA GLN A 375 32.48 1.51 50.91
C GLN A 375 33.07 0.61 52.02
N ASN A 376 34.31 0.18 51.87
CA ASN A 376 35.05 -0.35 53.02
C ASN A 376 36.46 0.23 53.05
N PRO A 377 36.69 1.41 53.64
CA PRO A 377 38.02 1.88 53.92
C PRO A 377 38.55 1.18 55.15
N GLU A 378 39.61 0.42 54.96
CA GLU A 378 40.41 -0.21 56.04
C GLU A 378 40.78 0.86 57.10
N SER A 379 40.35 0.62 58.33
CA SER A 379 40.96 1.18 59.53
C SER A 379 42.25 0.42 59.83
N LYS A 380 43.39 0.95 59.40
CA LYS A 380 44.68 0.62 60.01
C LYS A 380 44.90 1.59 61.16
N ILE A 381 44.96 1.03 62.38
CA ILE A 381 45.59 1.63 63.51
C ILE A 381 46.62 0.66 64.01
N VAL A 382 47.89 1.16 63.99
CA VAL A 382 49.12 0.85 64.78
C VAL A 382 49.41 -0.60 65.02
#